data_e466bb7a7ea467781a793181360e988c
#
_entry.id   e466bb7a7ea467781a793181360e988c
#
_cell.length_a   1.000
_cell.length_b   1.000
_cell.length_c   1.000
_cell.angle_alpha   90.00
_cell.angle_beta   90.00
_cell.angle_gamma   90.00
#
_symmetry.space_group_name_H-M   'P 1'
#
loop_
_entity.id
_entity.type
_entity.pdbx_description
1 polymer ?
#
loop_
_entity_poly.entity_id
_entity_poly.type
_entity_poly.pdbx_seq_one_letter_code
_entity_poly.pdbx_strand_id
1 'polypeptide(L)'
;PTGGVNGQNIGEFIAAPFIHAVGGSWVCPKADIAAGNFEKITELCKQARSAALGFEVAHIGLNCEDAEAASAVCEKLNEAFALTVKDGNSSMFASGGIEVMKSMYLGKNGHIAIRTNSVPLAIAELAKKGFVCDMTTAKYKGGRMVAVYLKDEIGGFAVHLLQK
;
A
#
# COMPACT_ATOMS: atom_id res chain seq x y z
N PRO A 1 -15.70 -12.97 -10.50
CA PRO A 1 -16.10 -12.55 -11.83
C PRO A 1 -15.16 -13.10 -12.90
N THR A 2 -15.74 -13.36 -14.07
CA THR A 2 -15.05 -13.75 -15.30
C THR A 2 -15.66 -12.96 -16.46
N GLY A 3 -14.92 -12.81 -17.57
CA GLY A 3 -15.36 -12.02 -18.72
C GLY A 3 -15.13 -10.50 -18.49
N GLY A 4 -14.39 -9.90 -19.40
CA GLY A 4 -14.05 -8.47 -19.36
C GLY A 4 -13.04 -8.04 -18.32
N VAL A 5 -12.59 -8.92 -17.42
CA VAL A 5 -11.51 -8.61 -16.47
C VAL A 5 -10.18 -8.57 -17.23
N ASN A 6 -9.39 -7.56 -16.96
CA ASN A 6 -8.08 -7.33 -17.59
C ASN A 6 -7.15 -6.56 -16.62
N GLY A 7 -5.91 -6.27 -17.04
CA GLY A 7 -4.92 -5.59 -16.21
C GLY A 7 -5.29 -4.16 -15.79
N GLN A 8 -6.22 -3.51 -16.49
CA GLN A 8 -6.64 -2.12 -16.17
C GLN A 8 -7.72 -2.08 -15.09
N ASN A 9 -8.59 -3.10 -15.04
CA ASN A 9 -9.74 -3.10 -14.12
C ASN A 9 -9.66 -4.15 -12.99
N ILE A 10 -8.68 -5.07 -13.01
CA ILE A 10 -8.55 -6.11 -11.98
C ILE A 10 -8.47 -5.54 -10.57
N GLY A 11 -7.83 -4.37 -10.40
CA GLY A 11 -7.70 -3.71 -9.11
C GLY A 11 -9.03 -3.37 -8.45
N GLU A 12 -10.01 -2.91 -9.23
CA GLU A 12 -11.37 -2.59 -8.75
C GLU A 12 -12.09 -3.85 -8.24
N PHE A 13 -11.96 -4.96 -8.97
CA PHE A 13 -12.54 -6.24 -8.54
C PHE A 13 -11.89 -6.76 -7.26
N ILE A 14 -10.56 -6.68 -7.15
CA ILE A 14 -9.83 -7.14 -5.95
C ILE A 14 -10.11 -6.24 -4.74
N ALA A 15 -10.35 -4.95 -4.95
CA ALA A 15 -10.72 -4.02 -3.89
C ALA A 15 -12.13 -4.29 -3.33
N ALA A 16 -13.03 -4.92 -4.08
CA ALA A 16 -14.39 -5.18 -3.65
C ALA A 16 -14.44 -6.27 -2.56
N PRO A 17 -15.06 -6.00 -1.39
CA PRO A 17 -14.96 -6.89 -0.22
C PRO A 17 -15.66 -8.24 -0.38
N PHE A 18 -16.57 -8.36 -1.35
CA PHE A 18 -17.33 -9.59 -1.64
C PHE A 18 -16.73 -10.42 -2.79
N ILE A 19 -15.61 -9.98 -3.38
CA ILE A 19 -14.91 -10.73 -4.44
C ILE A 19 -13.70 -11.44 -3.85
N HIS A 20 -13.71 -12.77 -3.89
CA HIS A 20 -12.62 -13.60 -3.39
C HIS A 20 -11.61 -13.99 -4.48
N ALA A 21 -12.05 -14.08 -5.73
CA ALA A 21 -11.20 -14.44 -6.86
C ALA A 21 -11.70 -13.82 -8.15
N VAL A 22 -10.79 -13.59 -9.08
CA VAL A 22 -11.08 -13.14 -10.44
C VAL A 22 -10.42 -14.08 -11.43
N GLY A 23 -11.08 -14.30 -12.57
CA GLY A 23 -10.54 -15.08 -13.68
C GLY A 23 -10.56 -14.27 -14.96
N GLY A 24 -9.57 -14.52 -15.81
CA GLY A 24 -9.52 -13.86 -17.12
C GLY A 24 -8.52 -14.51 -18.06
N SER A 25 -8.90 -14.62 -19.31
CA SER A 25 -8.09 -15.26 -20.36
C SER A 25 -6.96 -14.37 -20.90
N TRP A 26 -6.92 -13.10 -20.53
CA TRP A 26 -5.88 -12.17 -21.03
C TRP A 26 -4.48 -12.52 -20.54
N VAL A 27 -4.35 -13.22 -19.42
CA VAL A 27 -3.05 -13.67 -18.89
C VAL A 27 -2.52 -14.91 -19.62
N CYS A 28 -3.36 -15.58 -20.39
CA CYS A 28 -3.00 -16.80 -21.11
C CYS A 28 -3.70 -16.84 -22.47
N PRO A 29 -3.32 -15.98 -23.43
CA PRO A 29 -3.95 -15.92 -24.75
C PRO A 29 -3.78 -17.23 -25.52
N LYS A 30 -4.84 -17.70 -26.16
CA LYS A 30 -4.81 -18.96 -26.95
C LYS A 30 -3.70 -18.97 -28.00
N ALA A 31 -3.43 -17.85 -28.66
CA ALA A 31 -2.37 -17.71 -29.65
C ALA A 31 -0.98 -17.96 -29.06
N ASP A 32 -0.74 -17.43 -27.83
CA ASP A 32 0.55 -17.64 -27.17
C ASP A 32 0.73 -19.07 -26.66
N ILE A 33 -0.36 -19.72 -26.23
CA ILE A 33 -0.33 -21.17 -25.90
C ILE A 33 0.03 -21.98 -27.15
N ALA A 34 -0.66 -21.73 -28.28
CA ALA A 34 -0.44 -22.47 -29.52
C ALA A 34 0.97 -22.26 -30.09
N ALA A 35 1.55 -21.07 -29.86
CA ALA A 35 2.90 -20.74 -30.30
C ALA A 35 4.01 -21.18 -29.30
N GLY A 36 3.64 -21.70 -28.11
CA GLY A 36 4.60 -22.07 -27.08
C GLY A 36 5.25 -20.87 -26.37
N ASN A 37 4.64 -19.69 -26.42
CA ASN A 37 5.18 -18.43 -25.84
C ASN A 37 5.00 -18.38 -24.32
N PHE A 38 5.51 -19.37 -23.59
CA PHE A 38 5.29 -19.50 -22.15
C PHE A 38 5.97 -18.41 -21.32
N GLU A 39 7.09 -17.86 -21.79
CA GLU A 39 7.75 -16.73 -21.13
C GLU A 39 6.85 -15.49 -21.14
N LYS A 40 6.20 -15.21 -22.26
CA LYS A 40 5.24 -14.11 -22.38
C LYS A 40 4.02 -14.32 -21.46
N ILE A 41 3.50 -15.54 -21.39
CA ILE A 41 2.40 -15.91 -20.49
C ILE A 41 2.83 -15.67 -19.03
N THR A 42 4.04 -16.08 -18.66
CA THR A 42 4.61 -15.84 -17.32
C THR A 42 4.65 -14.35 -16.99
N GLU A 43 5.10 -13.52 -17.94
CA GLU A 43 5.15 -12.07 -17.74
C GLU A 43 3.76 -11.44 -17.63
N LEU A 44 2.80 -11.86 -18.43
CA LEU A 44 1.39 -11.44 -18.31
C LEU A 44 0.80 -11.79 -16.93
N CYS A 45 1.12 -12.97 -16.40
CA CYS A 45 0.70 -13.36 -15.05
C CYS A 45 1.33 -12.49 -13.96
N LYS A 46 2.62 -12.13 -14.07
CA LYS A 46 3.29 -11.21 -13.15
C LYS A 46 2.65 -9.83 -13.19
N GLN A 47 2.39 -9.30 -14.39
CA GLN A 47 1.72 -8.00 -14.57
C GLN A 47 0.31 -8.01 -13.98
N ALA A 48 -0.48 -9.05 -14.22
CA ALA A 48 -1.80 -9.21 -13.63
C ALA A 48 -1.75 -9.24 -12.10
N ARG A 49 -0.74 -9.92 -11.52
CA ARG A 49 -0.54 -9.97 -10.07
C ARG A 49 -0.17 -8.60 -9.51
N SER A 50 0.73 -7.88 -10.19
CA SER A 50 1.10 -6.51 -9.82
C SER A 50 -0.10 -5.57 -9.85
N ALA A 51 -0.90 -5.62 -10.91
CA ALA A 51 -2.12 -4.84 -11.04
C ALA A 51 -3.18 -5.20 -9.97
N ALA A 52 -3.32 -6.48 -9.64
CA ALA A 52 -4.21 -6.94 -8.57
C ALA A 52 -3.82 -6.39 -7.19
N LEU A 53 -2.53 -6.38 -6.88
CA LEU A 53 -2.01 -5.81 -5.63
C LEU A 53 -2.09 -4.28 -5.63
N GLY A 54 -1.76 -3.64 -6.74
CA GLY A 54 -1.84 -2.20 -6.95
C GLY A 54 -1.06 -1.39 -5.93
N PHE A 55 0.16 -1.83 -5.59
CA PHE A 55 1.01 -1.13 -4.64
C PHE A 55 1.36 0.27 -5.11
N GLU A 56 1.20 1.25 -4.22
CA GLU A 56 1.60 2.64 -4.43
C GLU A 56 1.99 3.29 -3.09
N VAL A 57 2.93 4.23 -3.12
CA VAL A 57 3.27 5.02 -1.93
C VAL A 57 2.08 5.92 -1.60
N ALA A 58 1.58 5.82 -0.37
CA ALA A 58 0.49 6.67 0.13
C ALA A 58 1.02 7.96 0.74
N HIS A 59 1.96 7.83 1.67
CA HIS A 59 2.64 8.94 2.34
C HIS A 59 3.93 8.44 3.01
N ILE A 60 4.75 9.40 3.39
CA ILE A 60 5.91 9.19 4.26
C ILE A 60 5.60 9.88 5.58
N GLY A 61 5.76 9.16 6.69
CA GLY A 61 5.59 9.67 8.04
C GLY A 61 6.92 10.06 8.65
N LEU A 62 7.00 11.25 9.19
CA LEU A 62 8.15 11.77 9.92
C LEU A 62 7.84 11.75 11.42
N ASN A 63 8.69 11.13 12.22
CA ASN A 63 8.54 11.15 13.67
C ASN A 63 9.07 12.46 14.25
N CYS A 64 8.28 13.12 15.09
CA CYS A 64 8.71 14.24 15.92
C CYS A 64 8.56 13.88 17.39
N GLU A 65 9.27 14.60 18.26
CA GLU A 65 9.24 14.35 19.71
C GLU A 65 7.88 14.71 20.31
N ASP A 66 7.28 15.82 19.81
CA ASP A 66 6.01 16.34 20.29
C ASP A 66 5.25 17.14 19.22
N ALA A 67 4.11 17.70 19.58
CA ALA A 67 3.25 18.48 18.70
C ALA A 67 3.88 19.82 18.27
N GLU A 68 4.71 20.44 19.10
CA GLU A 68 5.39 21.69 18.80
C GLU A 68 6.45 21.48 17.73
N ALA A 69 7.27 20.43 17.87
CA ALA A 69 8.24 20.03 16.86
C ALA A 69 7.56 19.66 15.53
N ALA A 70 6.41 18.96 15.59
CA ALA A 70 5.63 18.64 14.40
C ALA A 70 5.09 19.89 13.69
N SER A 71 4.59 20.88 14.44
CA SER A 71 4.14 22.17 13.90
C SER A 71 5.28 22.89 13.19
N ALA A 72 6.44 23.00 13.84
CA ALA A 72 7.61 23.66 13.26
C ALA A 72 8.07 23.00 11.93
N VAL A 73 8.00 21.66 11.82
CA VAL A 73 8.27 20.94 10.57
C VAL A 73 7.25 21.31 9.50
N CYS A 74 5.96 21.29 9.84
CA CYS A 74 4.88 21.63 8.92
C CYS A 74 4.95 23.11 8.46
N GLU A 75 5.29 24.04 9.35
CA GLU A 75 5.48 25.45 9.02
C GLU A 75 6.61 25.65 7.99
N LYS A 76 7.75 24.98 8.18
CA LYS A 76 8.87 25.02 7.22
C LYS A 76 8.47 24.43 5.86
N LEU A 77 7.73 23.35 5.84
CA LEU A 77 7.22 22.74 4.60
C LEU A 77 6.22 23.68 3.89
N ASN A 78 5.38 24.35 4.64
CA ASN A 78 4.44 25.34 4.10
C ASN A 78 5.19 26.57 3.57
N GLU A 79 6.13 27.13 4.33
CA GLU A 79 6.91 28.32 3.95
C GLU A 79 7.75 28.05 2.67
N ALA A 80 8.45 26.91 2.61
CA ALA A 80 9.33 26.60 1.50
C ALA A 80 8.61 26.19 0.22
N PHE A 81 7.48 25.46 0.34
CA PHE A 81 6.83 24.77 -0.79
C PHE A 81 5.33 25.04 -0.92
N ALA A 82 4.77 25.91 -0.09
CA ALA A 82 3.33 26.22 -0.03
C ALA A 82 2.46 24.97 0.18
N LEU A 83 2.96 23.97 0.90
CA LEU A 83 2.20 22.75 1.20
C LEU A 83 1.10 23.05 2.21
N THR A 84 -0.15 22.77 1.84
CA THR A 84 -1.29 22.95 2.76
C THR A 84 -1.20 21.97 3.92
N VAL A 85 -1.23 22.50 5.14
CA VAL A 85 -1.19 21.69 6.37
C VAL A 85 -2.61 21.40 6.85
N LYS A 86 -2.87 20.12 7.13
CA LYS A 86 -4.10 19.66 7.78
C LYS A 86 -3.75 19.06 9.14
N ASP A 87 -4.24 19.67 10.20
CA ASP A 87 -4.05 19.19 11.56
C ASP A 87 -4.99 18.02 11.88
N GLY A 88 -4.46 17.02 12.60
CA GLY A 88 -5.17 15.87 13.12
C GLY A 88 -4.79 15.59 14.57
N ASN A 89 -5.37 14.55 15.16
CA ASN A 89 -5.15 14.25 16.58
C ASN A 89 -3.72 13.81 16.89
N SER A 90 -3.20 12.83 16.18
CA SER A 90 -1.88 12.21 16.41
C SER A 90 -0.81 12.65 15.42
N SER A 91 -1.19 13.32 14.36
CA SER A 91 -0.30 13.75 13.28
C SER A 91 -0.86 14.94 12.52
N MET A 92 0.00 15.59 11.74
CA MET A 92 -0.34 16.63 10.78
C MET A 92 0.00 16.15 9.38
N PHE A 93 -0.77 16.53 8.37
CA PHE A 93 -0.49 16.20 6.97
C PHE A 93 -0.09 17.45 6.19
N ALA A 94 1.08 17.43 5.55
CA ALA A 94 1.47 18.42 4.57
C ALA A 94 1.16 17.88 3.17
N SER A 95 0.12 18.44 2.54
CA SER A 95 -0.37 18.10 1.18
C SER A 95 -0.67 16.62 0.95
N GLY A 96 -1.06 15.87 1.97
CA GLY A 96 -1.48 14.46 1.85
C GLY A 96 -0.37 13.43 1.61
N GLY A 97 0.84 13.87 1.26
CA GLY A 97 1.98 12.99 0.98
C GLY A 97 2.99 12.88 2.11
N ILE A 98 2.99 13.82 3.04
CA ILE A 98 3.88 13.85 4.20
C ILE A 98 3.01 13.89 5.45
N GLU A 99 3.13 12.86 6.28
CA GLU A 99 2.52 12.79 7.61
C GLU A 99 3.59 13.16 8.64
N VAL A 100 3.33 14.14 9.50
CA VAL A 100 4.24 14.56 10.56
C VAL A 100 3.62 14.15 11.90
N MET A 101 4.23 13.16 12.54
CA MET A 101 3.75 12.60 13.80
C MET A 101 4.00 13.58 14.96
N LYS A 102 3.01 13.74 15.84
CA LYS A 102 3.09 14.58 17.06
C LYS A 102 3.75 13.87 18.24
N SER A 103 4.29 12.68 18.01
CA SER A 103 5.07 11.90 18.97
C SER A 103 5.87 10.85 18.23
N MET A 104 6.90 10.34 18.88
CA MET A 104 7.66 9.19 18.35
C MET A 104 6.74 7.98 18.20
N TYR A 105 6.84 7.30 17.04
CA TYR A 105 6.11 6.08 16.73
C TYR A 105 7.05 5.06 16.07
N LEU A 106 6.50 3.99 15.48
CA LEU A 106 7.29 2.93 14.85
C LEU A 106 8.24 3.49 13.77
N GLY A 107 9.39 2.81 13.65
CA GLY A 107 10.45 3.17 12.71
C GLY A 107 11.40 4.23 13.27
N LYS A 108 12.71 3.95 13.17
CA LYS A 108 13.75 4.88 13.61
C LYS A 108 13.63 6.25 12.94
N ASN A 109 13.32 6.24 11.64
CA ASN A 109 13.21 7.45 10.81
C ASN A 109 11.75 7.88 10.57
N GLY A 110 10.77 7.11 11.08
CA GLY A 110 9.36 7.28 10.78
C GLY A 110 8.79 6.10 10.00
N HIS A 111 7.78 6.32 9.16
CA HIS A 111 7.15 5.22 8.44
C HIS A 111 6.90 5.53 6.95
N ILE A 112 6.72 4.46 6.17
CA ILE A 112 6.28 4.51 4.78
C ILE A 112 4.96 3.76 4.66
N ALA A 113 3.94 4.45 4.19
CA ALA A 113 2.63 3.86 3.93
C ALA A 113 2.51 3.41 2.48
N ILE A 114 2.19 2.15 2.27
CA ILE A 114 1.97 1.54 0.95
C ILE A 114 0.49 1.17 0.83
N ARG A 115 -0.23 1.83 -0.08
CA ARG A 115 -1.60 1.42 -0.44
C ARG A 115 -1.60 0.15 -1.25
N THR A 116 -2.66 -0.63 -1.07
CA THR A 116 -2.93 -1.83 -1.86
C THR A 116 -4.43 -2.02 -2.08
N ASN A 117 -4.79 -2.69 -3.16
CA ASN A 117 -6.19 -3.02 -3.46
C ASN A 117 -6.78 -4.03 -2.47
N SER A 118 -5.95 -4.85 -1.81
CA SER A 118 -6.37 -5.80 -0.78
C SER A 118 -5.24 -6.07 0.20
N VAL A 119 -5.41 -5.60 1.44
CA VAL A 119 -4.42 -5.86 2.52
C VAL A 119 -4.25 -7.36 2.76
N PRO A 120 -5.30 -8.21 2.86
CA PRO A 120 -5.11 -9.65 3.04
C PRO A 120 -4.35 -10.32 1.89
N LEU A 121 -4.62 -9.94 0.65
CA LEU A 121 -3.88 -10.47 -0.51
C LEU A 121 -2.41 -10.02 -0.48
N ALA A 122 -2.16 -8.76 -0.12
CA ALA A 122 -0.81 -8.22 -0.01
C ALA A 122 0.01 -8.95 1.07
N ILE A 123 -0.58 -9.22 2.24
CA ILE A 123 0.05 -10.02 3.31
C ILE A 123 0.48 -11.39 2.77
N ALA A 124 -0.43 -12.10 2.09
CA ALA A 124 -0.14 -13.41 1.55
C ALA A 124 0.98 -13.41 0.49
N GLU A 125 1.03 -12.36 -0.34
CA GLU A 125 2.08 -12.21 -1.36
C GLU A 125 3.43 -11.81 -0.76
N LEU A 126 3.44 -10.94 0.23
CA LEU A 126 4.65 -10.52 0.93
C LEU A 126 5.25 -11.68 1.73
N ALA A 127 4.41 -12.51 2.35
CA ALA A 127 4.86 -13.71 3.07
C ALA A 127 5.60 -14.70 2.16
N LYS A 128 5.18 -14.88 0.90
CA LYS A 128 5.89 -15.72 -0.09
C LYS A 128 7.30 -15.20 -0.42
N LYS A 129 7.53 -13.90 -0.18
CA LYS A 129 8.82 -13.23 -0.40
C LYS A 129 9.65 -13.10 0.89
N GLY A 130 9.18 -13.68 2.00
CA GLY A 130 9.84 -13.65 3.30
C GLY A 130 9.52 -12.43 4.16
N PHE A 131 8.62 -11.53 3.73
CA PHE A 131 8.19 -10.39 4.54
C PHE A 131 7.03 -10.78 5.45
N VAL A 132 7.18 -10.55 6.73
CA VAL A 132 6.19 -10.90 7.77
C VAL A 132 5.49 -9.63 8.25
N CYS A 133 4.15 -9.67 8.34
CA CYS A 133 3.39 -8.60 8.97
C CYS A 133 3.22 -8.84 10.46
N ASP A 134 3.32 -7.77 11.26
CA ASP A 134 2.99 -7.79 12.68
C ASP A 134 1.48 -7.62 12.87
N MET A 135 0.80 -8.73 13.06
CA MET A 135 -0.66 -8.74 13.20
C MET A 135 -1.17 -8.04 14.46
N THR A 136 -0.30 -7.74 15.44
CA THR A 136 -0.68 -6.95 16.63
C THR A 136 -0.94 -5.48 16.27
N THR A 137 -0.40 -5.01 15.14
CA THR A 137 -0.59 -3.66 14.61
C THR A 137 -1.80 -3.53 13.68
N ALA A 138 -2.51 -4.65 13.41
CA ALA A 138 -3.61 -4.66 12.46
C ALA A 138 -4.76 -3.77 12.91
N LYS A 139 -5.22 -2.91 11.99
CA LYS A 139 -6.39 -2.04 12.19
C LYS A 139 -7.54 -2.51 11.31
N TYR A 140 -8.75 -2.43 11.87
CA TYR A 140 -9.97 -2.87 11.21
C TYR A 140 -11.00 -1.74 11.15
N LYS A 141 -11.75 -1.69 10.07
CA LYS A 141 -12.91 -0.80 9.90
C LYS A 141 -14.03 -1.60 9.23
N GLY A 142 -15.21 -1.64 9.86
CA GLY A 142 -16.34 -2.42 9.32
C GLY A 142 -16.02 -3.91 9.13
N GLY A 143 -15.23 -4.53 10.03
CA GLY A 143 -14.81 -5.93 9.94
C GLY A 143 -13.71 -6.21 8.90
N ARG A 144 -13.28 -5.22 8.15
CA ARG A 144 -12.22 -5.34 7.14
C ARG A 144 -10.89 -4.79 7.68
N MET A 145 -9.81 -5.52 7.45
CA MET A 145 -8.47 -5.03 7.76
C MET A 145 -8.12 -3.86 6.82
N VAL A 146 -7.78 -2.72 7.40
CA VAL A 146 -7.47 -1.49 6.66
C VAL A 146 -6.02 -1.07 6.75
N ALA A 147 -5.27 -1.55 7.75
CA ALA A 147 -3.84 -1.30 7.88
C ALA A 147 -3.15 -2.41 8.66
N VAL A 148 -1.86 -2.62 8.40
CA VAL A 148 -0.98 -3.51 9.16
C VAL A 148 0.47 -3.16 8.84
N TYR A 149 1.36 -3.20 9.86
CA TYR A 149 2.78 -2.98 9.67
C TYR A 149 3.52 -4.27 9.30
N LEU A 150 4.61 -4.14 8.54
CA LEU A 150 5.64 -5.17 8.46
C LEU A 150 6.36 -5.26 9.80
N LYS A 151 6.85 -6.46 10.13
CA LYS A 151 7.59 -6.69 11.36
C LYS A 151 8.97 -6.03 11.35
N ASP A 152 9.62 -6.05 10.18
CA ASP A 152 10.97 -5.52 10.00
C ASP A 152 10.93 -4.15 9.32
N GLU A 153 11.81 -3.26 9.76
CA GLU A 153 12.01 -1.96 9.13
C GLU A 153 12.76 -2.10 7.79
N ILE A 154 12.49 -1.17 6.88
CA ILE A 154 13.23 -1.03 5.63
C ILE A 154 13.91 0.33 5.62
N GLY A 155 15.24 0.34 5.63
CA GLY A 155 16.02 1.58 5.65
C GLY A 155 15.80 2.45 6.91
N GLY A 156 15.43 1.83 8.02
CA GLY A 156 15.09 2.54 9.28
C GLY A 156 13.68 3.12 9.30
N PHE A 157 12.84 2.79 8.31
CA PHE A 157 11.41 3.14 8.30
C PHE A 157 10.56 1.92 8.62
N ALA A 158 9.59 2.09 9.50
CA ALA A 158 8.50 1.13 9.61
C ALA A 158 7.65 1.20 8.34
N VAL A 159 7.30 0.05 7.75
CA VAL A 159 6.48 0.02 6.54
C VAL A 159 5.13 -0.57 6.86
N HIS A 160 4.06 0.08 6.43
CA HIS A 160 2.72 -0.46 6.63
C HIS A 160 1.90 -0.48 5.35
N LEU A 161 1.02 -1.46 5.27
CA LEU A 161 0.02 -1.57 4.22
C LEU A 161 -1.21 -0.75 4.59
N LEU A 162 -1.81 -0.11 3.60
CA LEU A 162 -3.10 0.58 3.70
C LEU A 162 -4.05 0.07 2.64
N GLN A 163 -5.30 -0.17 3.03
CA GLN A 163 -6.39 -0.49 2.09
C GLN A 163 -6.75 0.77 1.27
N LYS A 164 -6.84 0.64 -0.05
CA LYS A 164 -7.46 1.63 -0.94
C LYS A 164 -8.95 1.74 -0.71
#